data_739c2bcefe20a3a274af22d40abda5fd
#
_entry.id   739c2bcefe20a3a274af22d40abda5fd
#
_cell.length_a   1.000
_cell.length_b   1.000
_cell.length_c   1.000
_cell.angle_alpha   90.00
_cell.angle_beta   90.00
_cell.angle_gamma   90.00
#
_symmetry.space_group_name_H-M   'P 1'
#
loop_
_entity.id
_entity.type
_entity.pdbx_description
1 polymer ?
#
loop_
_entity_poly.entity_id
_entity_poly.type
_entity_poly.pdbx_seq_one_letter_code
_entity_poly.pdbx_strand_id
1 'polypeptide(L)'
;YGATLPPWSAAHAYTNLYGPKSPTTATVAGNFKVNEAGTTNETHHIVIDFGSMPFPVLEGQSVAIVPPGVDASGKPHHARQYSIASPRNGERAGYNNVSLTVKRVIEDHEGKPVQGVCSNYLCDVKVGDAIQVIGPFGSSFLMPNHPKSNIVMICTGTGSAPMRGMTEW
;
A
#
# COMPACT_ATOMS: atom_id res chain seq x y z
N TYR A 1 18.46 -2.73 17.95
CA TYR A 1 18.45 -4.13 17.49
C TYR A 1 17.77 -4.13 16.12
N GLY A 2 18.57 -4.08 15.06
CA GLY A 2 18.06 -4.09 13.70
C GLY A 2 18.30 -5.45 13.07
N ALA A 3 17.53 -6.46 13.45
CA ALA A 3 17.46 -7.65 12.64
C ALA A 3 16.75 -7.27 11.33
N THR A 4 17.49 -7.28 10.24
CA THR A 4 16.97 -6.97 8.90
C THR A 4 15.97 -8.01 8.40
N LEU A 5 16.03 -9.23 8.95
CA LEU A 5 15.07 -10.29 8.72
C LEU A 5 14.65 -10.86 10.07
N PRO A 6 13.37 -10.87 10.41
CA PRO A 6 12.91 -11.55 11.59
C PRO A 6 13.32 -13.02 11.52
N PRO A 7 13.99 -13.58 12.55
CA PRO A 7 14.43 -14.97 12.53
C PRO A 7 13.27 -15.97 12.46
N TRP A 8 12.07 -15.49 12.69
CA TRP A 8 10.82 -16.26 12.63
C TRP A 8 10.08 -16.17 11.29
N SER A 9 10.59 -15.37 10.34
CA SER A 9 9.95 -15.29 9.02
C SER A 9 10.44 -16.41 8.12
N ALA A 10 9.50 -17.20 7.56
CA ALA A 10 9.81 -18.28 6.63
C ALA A 10 10.13 -17.79 5.24
N ALA A 11 9.62 -16.63 4.87
CA ALA A 11 9.61 -16.20 3.49
C ALA A 11 10.76 -15.24 3.23
N HIS A 12 11.38 -15.38 2.07
CA HIS A 12 12.30 -14.40 1.52
C HIS A 12 11.48 -13.25 0.92
N ALA A 13 11.57 -12.08 1.54
CA ALA A 13 10.94 -10.89 1.01
C ALA A 13 11.73 -10.40 -0.23
N TYR A 14 11.03 -10.25 -1.35
CA TYR A 14 11.57 -9.48 -2.47
C TYR A 14 11.47 -8.00 -2.12
N THR A 15 12.52 -7.24 -2.42
CA THR A 15 12.56 -5.79 -2.19
C THR A 15 13.18 -5.08 -3.37
N ASN A 16 12.70 -3.87 -3.66
CA ASN A 16 13.24 -2.98 -4.70
C ASN A 16 13.29 -3.59 -6.12
N LEU A 17 12.30 -4.40 -6.49
CA LEU A 17 12.21 -4.97 -7.83
C LEU A 17 11.98 -3.88 -8.88
N TYR A 18 11.21 -2.87 -8.53
CA TYR A 18 10.91 -1.71 -9.37
C TYR A 18 11.30 -0.45 -8.63
N GLY A 19 12.05 0.42 -9.31
CA GLY A 19 12.57 1.66 -8.74
C GLY A 19 12.03 2.92 -9.43
N PRO A 20 12.40 4.11 -8.94
CA PRO A 20 11.93 5.38 -9.50
C PRO A 20 12.27 5.59 -10.98
N LYS A 21 13.37 5.00 -11.45
CA LYS A 21 13.80 5.08 -12.86
C LYS A 21 13.11 4.05 -13.76
N SER A 22 12.52 3.03 -13.15
CA SER A 22 11.86 1.92 -13.86
C SER A 22 10.68 1.42 -13.02
N PRO A 23 9.62 2.23 -12.86
CA PRO A 23 8.41 1.80 -12.19
C PRO A 23 7.67 0.76 -13.02
N THR A 24 6.84 -0.04 -12.36
CA THR A 24 5.86 -0.87 -13.08
C THR A 24 4.52 -0.16 -13.13
N THR A 25 3.71 -0.54 -14.11
CA THR A 25 2.35 -0.02 -14.26
C THR A 25 1.36 -1.05 -13.73
N ALA A 26 0.46 -0.61 -12.85
CA ALA A 26 -0.69 -1.38 -12.40
C ALA A 26 -1.98 -0.72 -12.86
N THR A 27 -3.05 -1.50 -12.96
CA THR A 27 -4.39 -1.02 -13.29
C THR A 27 -5.26 -1.02 -12.05
N VAL A 28 -6.01 0.03 -11.82
CA VAL A 28 -6.98 0.10 -10.72
C VAL A 28 -8.11 -0.90 -10.99
N ALA A 29 -8.22 -1.92 -10.15
CA ALA A 29 -9.27 -2.94 -10.22
C ALA A 29 -10.47 -2.62 -9.32
N GLY A 30 -10.27 -1.79 -8.29
CA GLY A 30 -11.33 -1.32 -7.39
C GLY A 30 -10.91 -0.08 -6.61
N ASN A 31 -11.89 0.76 -6.28
CA ASN A 31 -11.71 1.92 -5.41
C ASN A 31 -12.99 2.13 -4.61
N PHE A 32 -12.94 1.87 -3.30
CA PHE A 32 -14.08 1.85 -2.42
C PHE A 32 -13.86 2.76 -1.22
N LYS A 33 -14.72 3.74 -1.04
CA LYS A 33 -14.76 4.52 0.20
C LYS A 33 -15.27 3.63 1.33
N VAL A 34 -14.50 3.54 2.43
CA VAL A 34 -14.78 2.64 3.57
C VAL A 34 -15.33 3.35 4.81
N ASN A 35 -15.38 4.67 4.78
CA ASN A 35 -16.00 5.44 5.88
C ASN A 35 -17.52 5.48 5.75
N GLU A 36 -18.18 5.64 6.89
CA GLU A 36 -19.61 5.92 6.94
C GLU A 36 -19.96 7.26 6.26
N ALA A 37 -21.18 7.34 5.75
CA ALA A 37 -21.67 8.56 5.17
C ALA A 37 -21.71 9.71 6.22
N GLY A 38 -21.28 10.90 5.81
CA GLY A 38 -21.27 12.09 6.68
C GLY A 38 -20.00 12.27 7.53
N THR A 39 -19.02 11.35 7.47
CA THR A 39 -17.73 11.56 8.12
C THR A 39 -16.87 12.55 7.35
N THR A 40 -16.14 13.41 8.06
CA THR A 40 -15.22 14.39 7.47
C THR A 40 -13.95 13.73 6.90
N ASN A 41 -13.53 12.62 7.49
CA ASN A 41 -12.40 11.84 7.01
C ASN A 41 -12.84 10.92 5.88
N GLU A 42 -12.02 10.82 4.86
CA GLU A 42 -12.26 9.94 3.72
C GLU A 42 -11.11 8.95 3.58
N THR A 43 -11.43 7.66 3.69
CA THR A 43 -10.49 6.55 3.55
C THR A 43 -11.01 5.60 2.49
N HIS A 44 -10.12 5.19 1.60
CA HIS A 44 -10.42 4.30 0.49
C HIS A 44 -9.66 2.99 0.62
N HIS A 45 -10.33 1.91 0.24
CA HIS A 45 -9.73 0.63 -0.06
C HIS A 45 -9.55 0.55 -1.58
N ILE A 46 -8.30 0.48 -2.03
CA ILE A 46 -7.95 0.55 -3.45
C ILE A 46 -7.25 -0.73 -3.84
N VAL A 47 -7.77 -1.41 -4.86
CA VAL A 47 -7.20 -2.64 -5.40
C VAL A 47 -6.51 -2.32 -6.72
N ILE A 48 -5.23 -2.71 -6.82
CA ILE A 48 -4.40 -2.51 -8.02
C ILE A 48 -3.92 -3.85 -8.55
N ASP A 49 -4.06 -4.07 -9.84
CA ASP A 49 -3.72 -5.30 -10.54
C ASP A 49 -2.51 -5.10 -11.45
N PHE A 50 -1.53 -5.98 -11.32
CA PHE A 50 -0.29 -5.94 -12.11
C PHE A 50 -0.36 -6.78 -13.38
N GLY A 51 -1.47 -7.47 -13.62
CA GLY A 51 -1.63 -8.36 -14.78
C GLY A 51 -0.55 -9.44 -14.82
N SER A 52 0.19 -9.50 -15.92
CA SER A 52 1.28 -10.46 -16.12
C SER A 52 2.64 -10.01 -15.53
N MET A 53 2.75 -8.77 -15.04
CA MET A 53 3.99 -8.26 -14.45
C MET A 53 4.21 -8.87 -13.06
N PRO A 54 5.34 -9.55 -12.80
CA PRO A 54 5.61 -10.13 -11.49
C PRO A 54 5.71 -9.05 -10.42
N PHE A 55 4.87 -9.14 -9.40
CA PHE A 55 4.95 -8.25 -8.23
C PHE A 55 4.75 -9.05 -6.94
N PRO A 56 5.72 -9.93 -6.60
CA PRO A 56 5.62 -10.77 -5.41
C PRO A 56 5.75 -9.94 -4.14
N VAL A 57 4.81 -10.10 -3.23
CA VAL A 57 4.73 -9.38 -1.96
C VAL A 57 4.49 -10.35 -0.80
N LEU A 58 4.82 -9.88 0.40
CA LEU A 58 4.45 -10.52 1.66
C LEU A 58 3.66 -9.53 2.52
N GLU A 59 2.83 -10.06 3.40
CA GLU A 59 2.11 -9.28 4.41
C GLU A 59 3.11 -8.52 5.27
N GLY A 60 2.83 -7.22 5.51
CA GLY A 60 3.73 -6.33 6.23
C GLY A 60 4.72 -5.56 5.37
N GLN A 61 4.79 -5.84 4.07
CA GLN A 61 5.51 -5.00 3.11
C GLN A 61 4.71 -3.78 2.69
N SER A 62 5.36 -2.86 2.01
CA SER A 62 4.75 -1.68 1.40
C SER A 62 5.12 -1.55 -0.06
N VAL A 63 4.32 -0.78 -0.77
CA VAL A 63 4.60 -0.31 -2.14
C VAL A 63 4.61 1.22 -2.13
N ALA A 64 5.23 1.83 -3.13
CA ALA A 64 5.11 3.27 -3.29
C ALA A 64 4.45 3.60 -4.62
N ILE A 65 3.59 4.60 -4.58
CA ILE A 65 2.86 5.12 -5.73
C ILE A 65 3.54 6.40 -6.20
N VAL A 66 3.76 6.50 -7.49
CA VAL A 66 4.30 7.69 -8.14
C VAL A 66 3.12 8.50 -8.68
N PRO A 67 2.73 9.61 -8.04
CA PRO A 67 1.66 10.43 -8.57
C PRO A 67 2.08 11.12 -9.87
N PRO A 68 1.17 11.30 -10.82
CA PRO A 68 1.49 11.97 -12.08
C PRO A 68 1.73 13.47 -11.88
N GLY A 69 2.40 14.08 -12.87
CA GLY A 69 2.66 15.52 -12.89
C GLY A 69 3.94 15.94 -12.19
N VAL A 70 4.07 17.24 -12.01
CA VAL A 70 5.24 17.89 -11.43
C VAL A 70 4.83 18.85 -10.31
N ASP A 71 5.75 19.10 -9.41
CA ASP A 71 5.58 20.09 -8.33
C ASP A 71 5.73 21.53 -8.86
N ALA A 72 5.59 22.50 -7.97
CA ALA A 72 5.72 23.93 -8.29
C ALA A 72 7.13 24.32 -8.83
N SER A 73 8.14 23.48 -8.62
CA SER A 73 9.50 23.66 -9.15
C SER A 73 9.72 22.95 -10.50
N GLY A 74 8.70 22.31 -11.06
CA GLY A 74 8.78 21.55 -12.31
C GLY A 74 9.42 20.18 -12.18
N LYS A 75 9.62 19.67 -10.95
CA LYS A 75 10.16 18.34 -10.70
C LYS A 75 9.03 17.31 -10.54
N PRO A 76 9.23 16.06 -10.99
CA PRO A 76 8.27 14.99 -10.74
C PRO A 76 7.95 14.86 -9.25
N HIS A 77 6.68 14.58 -8.95
CA HIS A 77 6.27 14.34 -7.58
C HIS A 77 7.00 13.14 -6.98
N HIS A 78 7.34 13.23 -5.70
CA HIS A 78 7.92 12.12 -4.98
C HIS A 78 6.90 10.99 -4.79
N ALA A 79 7.38 9.76 -4.93
CA ALA A 79 6.60 8.58 -4.59
C ALA A 79 6.23 8.58 -3.09
N ARG A 80 5.06 8.04 -2.76
CA ARG A 80 4.59 7.85 -1.38
C ARG A 80 4.36 6.39 -1.10
N GLN A 81 4.87 5.93 0.04
CA GLN A 81 4.72 4.55 0.48
C GLN A 81 3.37 4.33 1.16
N TYR A 82 2.80 3.16 0.88
CA TYR A 82 1.58 2.64 1.50
C TYR A 82 1.80 1.19 1.88
N SER A 83 1.41 0.84 3.10
CA SER A 83 1.41 -0.56 3.54
C SER A 83 0.40 -1.37 2.72
N ILE A 84 0.77 -2.59 2.36
CA ILE A 84 -0.11 -3.51 1.66
C ILE A 84 -1.19 -3.98 2.63
N ALA A 85 -2.43 -3.95 2.18
CA ALA A 85 -3.62 -4.31 2.96
C ALA A 85 -4.21 -5.68 2.58
N SER A 86 -3.69 -6.31 1.53
CA SER A 86 -4.08 -7.65 1.08
C SER A 86 -3.07 -8.71 1.51
N PRO A 87 -3.46 -9.99 1.56
CA PRO A 87 -2.52 -11.09 1.66
C PRO A 87 -1.67 -11.22 0.38
N ARG A 88 -0.60 -12.03 0.43
CA ARG A 88 0.34 -12.23 -0.70
C ARG A 88 -0.28 -12.80 -1.96
N ASN A 89 -1.40 -13.48 -1.85
CA ASN A 89 -2.17 -14.04 -2.97
C ASN A 89 -3.25 -13.07 -3.50
N GLY A 90 -3.24 -11.82 -3.05
CA GLY A 90 -4.13 -10.76 -3.50
C GLY A 90 -5.50 -10.75 -2.81
N GLU A 91 -6.31 -9.77 -3.16
CA GLU A 91 -7.72 -9.66 -2.71
C GLU A 91 -8.60 -10.80 -3.25
N ARG A 92 -8.20 -11.37 -4.35
CA ARG A 92 -8.87 -12.49 -4.99
C ARG A 92 -7.83 -13.50 -5.43
N ALA A 93 -7.97 -14.72 -4.94
CA ALA A 93 -7.05 -15.81 -5.26
C ALA A 93 -6.94 -16.01 -6.78
N GLY A 94 -5.70 -16.14 -7.26
CA GLY A 94 -5.40 -16.32 -8.68
C GLY A 94 -5.22 -15.00 -9.47
N TYR A 95 -5.37 -13.85 -8.83
CA TYR A 95 -5.11 -12.55 -9.43
C TYR A 95 -3.83 -11.93 -8.85
N ASN A 96 -3.02 -11.33 -9.72
CA ASN A 96 -1.77 -10.65 -9.35
C ASN A 96 -2.07 -9.20 -8.91
N ASN A 97 -2.72 -9.06 -7.77
CA ASN A 97 -3.11 -7.75 -7.26
C ASN A 97 -2.71 -7.54 -5.80
N VAL A 98 -2.67 -6.30 -5.40
CA VAL A 98 -2.53 -5.88 -3.99
C VAL A 98 -3.59 -4.82 -3.69
N SER A 99 -3.91 -4.65 -2.42
CA SER A 99 -4.76 -3.56 -1.98
C SER A 99 -4.04 -2.61 -1.03
N LEU A 100 -4.53 -1.38 -1.00
CA LEU A 100 -4.04 -0.28 -0.18
C LEU A 100 -5.19 0.33 0.61
N THR A 101 -4.90 0.79 1.82
CA THR A 101 -5.83 1.61 2.62
C THR A 101 -5.30 3.03 2.65
N VAL A 102 -5.98 3.94 1.97
CA VAL A 102 -5.52 5.31 1.75
C VAL A 102 -6.48 6.31 2.38
N LYS A 103 -6.02 7.09 3.35
CA LYS A 103 -6.76 8.24 3.87
C LYS A 103 -6.44 9.46 3.01
N ARG A 104 -7.48 10.16 2.56
CA ARG A 104 -7.35 11.45 1.88
C ARG A 104 -6.79 12.50 2.86
N VAL A 105 -5.67 13.10 2.52
CA VAL A 105 -5.04 14.15 3.34
C VAL A 105 -5.56 15.50 2.86
N ILE A 106 -6.32 16.17 3.72
CA ILE A 106 -6.92 17.49 3.48
C ILE A 106 -6.47 18.55 4.50
N GLU A 107 -5.76 18.13 5.54
CA GLU A 107 -5.18 18.96 6.58
C GLU A 107 -3.83 18.39 7.04
N ASP A 108 -2.95 19.23 7.52
CA ASP A 108 -1.70 18.81 8.15
C ASP A 108 -1.90 18.43 9.63
N HIS A 109 -0.81 18.13 10.32
CA HIS A 109 -0.82 17.74 11.74
C HIS A 109 -1.20 18.89 12.68
N GLU A 110 -1.19 20.14 12.21
CA GLU A 110 -1.63 21.33 12.95
C GLU A 110 -3.09 21.71 12.61
N GLY A 111 -3.76 20.95 11.76
CA GLY A 111 -5.14 21.21 11.31
C GLY A 111 -5.23 22.29 10.22
N LYS A 112 -4.12 22.70 9.59
CA LYS A 112 -4.16 23.65 8.49
C LYS A 112 -4.57 22.93 7.20
N PRO A 113 -5.41 23.56 6.37
CA PRO A 113 -5.80 22.99 5.09
C PRO A 113 -4.58 22.72 4.21
N VAL A 114 -4.44 21.48 3.74
CA VAL A 114 -3.42 21.03 2.80
C VAL A 114 -4.00 19.95 1.90
N GLN A 115 -3.58 19.91 0.64
CA GLN A 115 -3.93 18.81 -0.25
C GLN A 115 -2.73 17.87 -0.42
N GLY A 116 -2.82 16.70 0.19
CA GLY A 116 -1.82 15.64 -0.03
C GLY A 116 -1.88 15.16 -1.47
N VAL A 117 -0.81 15.36 -2.25
CA VAL A 117 -0.79 15.07 -3.69
C VAL A 117 -1.15 13.62 -3.99
N CYS A 118 -0.42 12.68 -3.41
CA CYS A 118 -0.59 11.26 -3.72
C CYS A 118 -1.89 10.68 -3.14
N SER A 119 -2.28 11.06 -1.93
CA SER A 119 -3.50 10.55 -1.29
C SER A 119 -4.77 11.03 -2.01
N ASN A 120 -4.81 12.29 -2.43
CA ASN A 120 -5.92 12.81 -3.22
C ASN A 120 -5.97 12.14 -4.60
N TYR A 121 -4.83 12.03 -5.27
CA TYR A 121 -4.74 11.30 -6.54
C TYR A 121 -5.32 9.87 -6.41
N LEU A 122 -4.88 9.11 -5.42
CA LEU A 122 -5.32 7.74 -5.21
C LEU A 122 -6.81 7.63 -4.84
N CYS A 123 -7.33 8.55 -4.05
CA CYS A 123 -8.75 8.56 -3.73
C CYS A 123 -9.64 8.89 -4.94
N ASP A 124 -9.09 9.59 -5.94
CA ASP A 124 -9.83 10.03 -7.13
C ASP A 124 -9.69 9.08 -8.35
N VAL A 125 -8.75 8.12 -8.32
CA VAL A 125 -8.59 7.16 -9.43
C VAL A 125 -9.83 6.31 -9.61
N LYS A 126 -10.09 5.94 -10.87
CA LYS A 126 -11.22 5.12 -11.28
C LYS A 126 -10.75 3.73 -11.70
N VAL A 127 -11.65 2.77 -11.63
CA VAL A 127 -11.42 1.43 -12.18
C VAL A 127 -11.02 1.56 -13.66
N GLY A 128 -9.91 0.91 -14.01
CA GLY A 128 -9.32 0.97 -15.34
C GLY A 128 -8.18 1.98 -15.49
N ASP A 129 -8.00 2.91 -14.55
CA ASP A 129 -6.89 3.85 -14.59
C ASP A 129 -5.55 3.13 -14.37
N ALA A 130 -4.53 3.59 -15.07
CA ALA A 130 -3.16 3.13 -14.90
C ALA A 130 -2.44 3.94 -13.82
N ILE A 131 -1.74 3.26 -12.92
CA ILE A 131 -0.92 3.90 -11.90
C ILE A 131 0.51 3.37 -11.92
N GLN A 132 1.48 4.23 -11.58
CA GLN A 132 2.89 3.86 -11.52
C GLN A 132 3.26 3.43 -10.11
N VAL A 133 3.85 2.25 -10.00
CA VAL A 133 4.17 1.59 -8.72
C VAL A 133 5.64 1.22 -8.68
N ILE A 134 6.26 1.44 -7.55
CA ILE A 134 7.63 1.00 -7.24
C ILE A 134 7.64 0.16 -5.96
N GLY A 135 8.62 -0.67 -5.80
CA GLY A 135 8.76 -1.59 -4.68
C GLY A 135 8.90 -3.03 -5.13
N PRO A 136 8.45 -4.00 -4.32
CA PRO A 136 7.98 -3.82 -2.93
C PRO A 136 9.09 -3.38 -1.97
N PHE A 137 8.72 -2.91 -0.78
CA PHE A 137 9.65 -2.46 0.26
C PHE A 137 9.38 -3.14 1.59
N GLY A 138 10.42 -3.24 2.42
CA GLY A 138 10.34 -3.72 3.78
C GLY A 138 10.61 -5.20 3.93
N SER A 139 11.24 -5.55 5.06
CA SER A 139 11.59 -6.92 5.42
C SER A 139 11.48 -7.18 6.93
N SER A 140 11.15 -6.15 7.73
CA SER A 140 11.17 -6.23 9.19
C SER A 140 9.81 -6.43 9.84
N PHE A 141 8.73 -6.16 9.12
CA PHE A 141 7.34 -6.25 9.62
C PHE A 141 6.58 -7.44 9.00
N LEU A 142 7.26 -8.58 8.85
CA LEU A 142 6.69 -9.78 8.25
C LEU A 142 5.97 -10.64 9.29
N MET A 143 5.06 -11.49 8.82
CA MET A 143 4.40 -12.51 9.65
C MET A 143 5.43 -13.46 10.27
N PRO A 144 5.29 -13.81 11.56
CA PRO A 144 6.12 -14.84 12.17
C PRO A 144 5.96 -16.20 11.50
N ASN A 145 7.05 -16.96 11.42
CA ASN A 145 7.05 -18.32 10.87
C ASN A 145 6.76 -19.38 11.95
N HIS A 146 5.88 -19.07 12.88
CA HIS A 146 5.50 -19.99 13.95
C HIS A 146 3.98 -20.14 13.97
N PRO A 147 3.43 -21.21 13.37
CA PRO A 147 1.97 -21.37 13.23
C PRO A 147 1.22 -21.45 14.57
N LYS A 148 1.93 -21.71 15.67
CA LYS A 148 1.34 -21.76 17.02
C LYS A 148 1.60 -20.49 17.84
N SER A 149 2.18 -19.45 17.25
CA SER A 149 2.42 -18.19 17.97
C SER A 149 1.11 -17.43 18.16
N ASN A 150 0.92 -16.90 19.36
CA ASN A 150 -0.12 -15.90 19.60
C ASN A 150 0.36 -14.55 19.10
N ILE A 151 -0.44 -13.87 18.31
CA ILE A 151 -0.12 -12.58 17.74
C ILE A 151 -1.11 -11.55 18.31
N VAL A 152 -0.58 -10.45 18.84
CA VAL A 152 -1.36 -9.29 19.22
C VAL A 152 -1.10 -8.18 18.22
N MET A 153 -2.14 -7.70 17.55
CA MET A 153 -2.07 -6.65 16.56
C MET A 153 -2.71 -5.37 17.13
N ILE A 154 -1.92 -4.29 17.19
CA ILE A 154 -2.38 -3.00 17.71
C ILE A 154 -2.20 -1.96 16.61
N CYS A 155 -3.28 -1.32 16.18
CA CYS A 155 -3.26 -0.32 15.14
C CYS A 155 -4.32 0.76 15.37
N THR A 156 -4.19 1.86 14.64
CA THR A 156 -5.20 2.90 14.56
C THR A 156 -5.28 3.42 13.11
N GLY A 157 -6.47 3.78 12.67
CA GLY A 157 -6.70 4.33 11.33
C GLY A 157 -6.16 3.44 10.22
N THR A 158 -5.44 4.04 9.27
CA THR A 158 -4.84 3.31 8.14
C THR A 158 -3.72 2.34 8.53
N GLY A 159 -3.25 2.36 9.77
CA GLY A 159 -2.35 1.36 10.32
C GLY A 159 -2.95 -0.05 10.38
N SER A 160 -4.27 -0.17 10.19
CA SER A 160 -4.97 -1.45 10.03
C SER A 160 -4.61 -2.20 8.73
N ALA A 161 -4.04 -1.52 7.73
CA ALA A 161 -3.74 -2.11 6.43
C ALA A 161 -2.90 -3.40 6.51
N PRO A 162 -1.69 -3.39 7.10
CA PRO A 162 -0.90 -4.62 7.20
C PRO A 162 -1.58 -5.68 8.08
N MET A 163 -2.31 -5.27 9.13
CA MET A 163 -3.04 -6.20 10.00
C MET A 163 -4.13 -6.94 9.23
N ARG A 164 -4.84 -6.22 8.36
CA ARG A 164 -5.84 -6.84 7.47
C ARG A 164 -5.21 -7.90 6.58
N GLY A 165 -4.12 -7.58 5.88
CA GLY A 165 -3.41 -8.53 5.04
C GLY A 165 -2.95 -9.78 5.79
N MET A 166 -2.44 -9.59 7.02
CA MET A 166 -2.01 -10.69 7.90
C MET A 166 -3.17 -11.56 8.39
N THR A 167 -4.36 -10.98 8.59
CA THR A 167 -5.53 -11.71 9.08
C THR A 167 -6.21 -12.52 7.97
N GLU A 168 -6.13 -12.04 6.74
CA GLU A 168 -6.73 -12.71 5.58
C GLU A 168 -5.83 -13.77 4.93
N TRP A 169 -4.57 -13.82 5.31
CA TRP A 169 -3.63 -14.86 4.90
C TRP A 169 -3.89 -16.16 5.64
#